data_3aebf7050cddebe0273d98eb2552f21c
#
_entry.id   3aebf7050cddebe0273d98eb2552f21c
#
_cell.length_a   1.000
_cell.length_b   1.000
_cell.length_c   1.000
_cell.angle_alpha   90.00
_cell.angle_beta   90.00
_cell.angle_gamma   90.00
#
_symmetry.space_group_name_H-M   'P 1'
#
loop_
_entity.id
_entity.type
_entity.pdbx_description
1 polymer ?
#
loop_
_entity_poly.entity_id
_entity_poly.type
_entity_poly.pdbx_seq_one_letter_code
_entity_poly.pdbx_strand_id
1 'polypeptide(L)'
;MSAALTAMFDRQGMDDSRHSVRSVESTSDNFYSTAPWEAIAPAATPAKGPTGTLRVIGRNSVNVNMAMAELLNSHGCVVEHSEQHRDLGVGCYFQRIEFKYATMRKTGEQLEASLHEVCGRLGLEFQLSWGTRPKRLCIFVSKYDHVLWEILLRHKAGELECDIPLIVSNHEDLRPIADAFGIRFEVFKITKDTKRAQEDREIALCRELDVDIVVLARYMQIMSDEFCDAFTHKCINIHHSFLPAFIGSKPYHRAFDRGVKLIGATAHYATANLDEGPIIEQDVERVSHRDSVDDLLRKGRGVERRTLMVALRAHLEDRIIVYGNKTVVFAD
;
A
#
# COMPACT_ATOMS: atom_id res chain seq x y z
N MET A 1 -49.09 -35.58 -4.54
CA MET A 1 -49.73 -34.69 -5.50
C MET A 1 -48.58 -34.10 -6.31
N SER A 2 -48.02 -34.75 -7.27
CA SER A 2 -48.41 -35.30 -8.57
C SER A 2 -48.79 -34.23 -9.58
N ALA A 3 -47.94 -34.18 -10.61
CA ALA A 3 -48.23 -33.90 -12.00
C ALA A 3 -48.92 -32.55 -12.33
N ALA A 4 -48.18 -31.70 -12.95
CA ALA A 4 -48.58 -30.90 -14.12
C ALA A 4 -47.51 -29.90 -14.49
N LEU A 5 -46.66 -30.24 -15.47
CA LEU A 5 -46.03 -29.32 -16.44
C LEU A 5 -45.14 -30.11 -17.39
N THR A 6 -45.84 -30.98 -18.18
CA THR A 6 -45.26 -31.50 -19.39
C THR A 6 -46.39 -31.39 -20.44
N ALA A 7 -46.28 -30.40 -21.31
CA ALA A 7 -46.91 -30.32 -22.63
C ALA A 7 -47.02 -28.87 -23.09
N MET A 8 -46.05 -28.43 -23.84
CA MET A 8 -46.26 -27.39 -24.87
C MET A 8 -44.97 -27.22 -25.69
N PHE A 9 -44.75 -28.11 -26.62
CA PHE A 9 -43.97 -27.85 -27.84
C PHE A 9 -44.19 -29.05 -28.78
N ASP A 10 -45.25 -28.96 -29.54
CA ASP A 10 -45.34 -29.68 -30.80
C ASP A 10 -46.28 -28.92 -31.75
N ARG A 11 -45.82 -28.80 -33.01
CA ARG A 11 -46.53 -28.46 -34.26
C ARG A 11 -46.34 -27.05 -34.81
N GLN A 12 -45.58 -27.04 -35.86
CA GLN A 12 -45.86 -26.62 -37.27
C GLN A 12 -44.52 -26.14 -37.86
N GLY A 13 -44.07 -26.49 -39.05
CA GLY A 13 -44.60 -27.18 -40.21
C GLY A 13 -43.55 -27.05 -41.31
N MET A 14 -43.36 -28.07 -42.09
CA MET A 14 -42.43 -28.13 -43.23
C MET A 14 -42.71 -27.02 -44.24
N ASP A 15 -41.67 -26.41 -44.78
CA ASP A 15 -41.64 -25.96 -46.17
C ASP A 15 -40.29 -26.20 -46.81
N ASP A 16 -40.31 -26.89 -47.92
CA ASP A 16 -39.23 -27.46 -48.69
C ASP A 16 -39.00 -26.52 -49.90
N SER A 17 -37.88 -25.77 -49.90
CA SER A 17 -37.46 -25.12 -51.13
C SER A 17 -35.97 -25.26 -51.35
N ARG A 18 -35.62 -26.13 -52.24
CA ARG A 18 -34.30 -26.40 -52.81
C ARG A 18 -33.65 -25.12 -53.34
N HIS A 19 -32.52 -24.77 -52.89
CA HIS A 19 -31.57 -23.95 -53.65
C HIS A 19 -30.17 -24.50 -53.58
N SER A 20 -29.61 -24.65 -54.75
CA SER A 20 -28.36 -25.24 -55.18
C SER A 20 -27.15 -24.88 -54.33
N VAL A 21 -26.45 -25.93 -53.89
CA VAL A 21 -25.11 -25.87 -53.32
C VAL A 21 -24.13 -25.55 -54.44
N ARG A 22 -23.54 -24.33 -54.40
CA ARG A 22 -22.28 -24.04 -55.10
C ARG A 22 -21.17 -24.45 -54.15
N SER A 23 -20.36 -25.39 -54.59
CA SER A 23 -19.08 -25.76 -53.98
C SER A 23 -18.14 -24.56 -53.91
N VAL A 24 -17.87 -24.10 -52.70
CA VAL A 24 -16.77 -23.20 -52.43
C VAL A 24 -15.57 -24.04 -52.04
N GLU A 25 -14.57 -24.04 -52.91
CA GLU A 25 -13.27 -24.65 -52.64
C GLU A 25 -12.69 -24.10 -51.36
N SER A 26 -12.32 -24.98 -50.44
CA SER A 26 -11.60 -24.66 -49.20
C SER A 26 -10.17 -24.27 -49.52
N THR A 27 -9.88 -23.00 -49.60
CA THR A 27 -8.50 -22.50 -49.39
C THR A 27 -8.27 -22.50 -47.89
N SER A 28 -7.59 -23.52 -47.42
CA SER A 28 -7.02 -23.57 -46.08
C SER A 28 -5.77 -22.65 -46.06
N ASP A 29 -5.99 -21.36 -45.95
CA ASP A 29 -4.92 -20.46 -45.63
C ASP A 29 -4.63 -20.55 -44.12
N ASN A 30 -3.49 -21.15 -43.85
CA ASN A 30 -2.86 -21.28 -42.57
C ASN A 30 -2.62 -19.89 -41.95
N PHE A 31 -3.55 -19.39 -41.15
CA PHE A 31 -3.41 -18.12 -40.36
C PHE A 31 -2.65 -18.30 -39.07
N TYR A 32 -1.88 -19.38 -38.93
CA TYR A 32 -0.85 -19.43 -37.89
C TYR A 32 0.50 -19.05 -38.51
N SER A 33 0.71 -17.74 -38.69
CA SER A 33 2.04 -17.20 -38.83
C SER A 33 2.80 -17.54 -37.54
N THR A 34 3.72 -18.48 -37.65
CA THR A 34 4.74 -18.74 -36.63
C THR A 34 5.84 -17.66 -36.74
N ALA A 35 5.47 -16.39 -36.63
CA ALA A 35 6.43 -15.38 -36.26
C ALA A 35 6.81 -15.67 -34.79
N PRO A 36 8.10 -15.83 -34.45
CA PRO A 36 8.48 -15.87 -33.06
C PRO A 36 7.96 -14.58 -32.45
N TRP A 37 7.15 -14.70 -31.39
CA TRP A 37 6.75 -13.55 -30.58
C TRP A 37 8.04 -12.98 -29.98
N GLU A 38 8.73 -12.16 -30.75
CA GLU A 38 9.73 -11.25 -30.18
C GLU A 38 9.00 -10.49 -29.11
N ALA A 39 9.42 -10.71 -27.86
CA ALA A 39 8.88 -10.02 -26.74
C ALA A 39 8.85 -8.53 -27.10
N ILE A 40 7.65 -7.97 -27.26
CA ILE A 40 7.48 -6.53 -27.34
C ILE A 40 8.05 -6.06 -26.01
N ALA A 41 9.29 -5.60 -26.03
CA ALA A 41 9.88 -4.95 -24.88
C ALA A 41 8.86 -3.87 -24.49
N PRO A 42 8.38 -3.84 -23.24
CA PRO A 42 7.46 -2.79 -22.83
C PRO A 42 8.11 -1.47 -23.25
N ALA A 43 7.38 -0.64 -23.99
CA ALA A 43 7.86 0.68 -24.36
C ALA A 43 8.39 1.30 -23.08
N ALA A 44 9.66 1.71 -23.08
CA ALA A 44 10.27 2.31 -21.90
C ALA A 44 9.33 3.45 -21.47
N THR A 45 8.73 3.31 -20.29
CA THR A 45 7.86 4.32 -19.73
C THR A 45 8.72 5.60 -19.73
N PRO A 46 8.30 6.69 -20.38
CA PRO A 46 9.10 7.90 -20.42
C PRO A 46 9.41 8.26 -18.97
N ALA A 47 10.70 8.49 -18.67
CA ALA A 47 11.13 8.81 -17.32
C ALA A 47 10.23 9.94 -16.80
N LYS A 48 9.48 9.68 -15.74
CA LYS A 48 8.68 10.71 -15.07
C LYS A 48 9.64 11.84 -14.75
N GLY A 49 9.39 13.03 -15.30
CA GLY A 49 10.18 14.19 -14.96
C GLY A 49 10.14 14.45 -13.45
N PRO A 50 10.97 15.33 -12.89
CA PRO A 50 11.03 15.56 -11.47
C PRO A 50 9.65 15.99 -10.94
N THR A 51 9.06 15.16 -10.06
CA THR A 51 7.74 15.35 -9.46
C THR A 51 7.84 15.61 -7.98
N GLY A 52 6.94 16.45 -7.45
CA GLY A 52 6.78 16.70 -6.03
C GLY A 52 5.34 16.44 -5.59
N THR A 53 5.16 16.16 -4.32
CA THR A 53 3.84 15.99 -3.71
C THR A 53 3.67 16.95 -2.53
N LEU A 54 2.64 17.78 -2.59
CA LEU A 54 2.21 18.68 -1.54
C LEU A 54 0.96 18.12 -0.88
N ARG A 55 1.03 17.89 0.45
CA ARG A 55 -0.12 17.51 1.27
C ARG A 55 -0.48 18.66 2.19
N VAL A 56 -1.73 19.05 2.25
CA VAL A 56 -2.23 20.18 3.03
C VAL A 56 -3.37 19.74 3.91
N ILE A 57 -3.37 20.22 5.16
CA ILE A 57 -4.42 19.97 6.14
C ILE A 57 -4.76 21.26 6.90
N GLY A 58 -6.04 21.49 7.19
CA GLY A 58 -6.47 22.58 8.04
C GLY A 58 -7.97 22.70 8.20
N ARG A 59 -8.42 23.59 9.04
CA ARG A 59 -9.86 23.80 9.32
C ARG A 59 -10.54 24.70 8.32
N ASN A 60 -9.80 25.58 7.66
CA ASN A 60 -10.35 26.50 6.67
C ASN A 60 -10.23 25.88 5.27
N SER A 61 -11.33 25.75 4.57
CA SER A 61 -11.37 25.17 3.21
C SER A 61 -11.73 26.18 2.12
N VAL A 62 -11.95 27.45 2.48
CA VAL A 62 -12.34 28.48 1.51
C VAL A 62 -11.12 28.90 0.70
N ASN A 63 -11.19 28.72 -0.61
CA ASN A 63 -10.14 29.10 -1.57
C ASN A 63 -8.79 28.39 -1.43
N VAL A 64 -8.66 27.34 -0.60
CA VAL A 64 -7.38 26.64 -0.42
C VAL A 64 -6.87 26.06 -1.75
N ASN A 65 -7.73 25.36 -2.48
CA ASN A 65 -7.36 24.76 -3.76
C ASN A 65 -6.81 25.80 -4.76
N MET A 66 -7.50 26.95 -4.86
CA MET A 66 -7.07 28.04 -5.75
C MET A 66 -5.74 28.65 -5.27
N ALA A 67 -5.60 28.90 -3.98
CA ALA A 67 -4.38 29.47 -3.42
C ALA A 67 -3.16 28.57 -3.64
N MET A 68 -3.29 27.24 -3.46
CA MET A 68 -2.22 26.27 -3.70
C MET A 68 -1.86 26.18 -5.19
N ALA A 69 -2.85 26.13 -6.08
CA ALA A 69 -2.62 26.09 -7.52
C ALA A 69 -1.93 27.37 -8.03
N GLU A 70 -2.38 28.54 -7.58
CA GLU A 70 -1.79 29.83 -7.93
C GLU A 70 -0.34 29.94 -7.43
N LEU A 71 -0.09 29.50 -6.19
CA LEU A 71 1.25 29.47 -5.61
C LEU A 71 2.20 28.60 -6.44
N LEU A 72 1.82 27.35 -6.72
CA LEU A 72 2.64 26.42 -7.52
C LEU A 72 2.91 26.97 -8.92
N ASN A 73 1.87 27.48 -9.60
CA ASN A 73 2.00 28.08 -10.92
C ASN A 73 2.93 29.31 -10.92
N SER A 74 2.84 30.18 -9.91
CA SER A 74 3.71 31.36 -9.79
C SER A 74 5.19 31.01 -9.63
N HIS A 75 5.49 29.79 -9.13
CA HIS A 75 6.85 29.24 -9.04
C HIS A 75 7.27 28.50 -10.33
N GLY A 76 6.38 28.34 -11.30
CA GLY A 76 6.64 27.61 -12.55
C GLY A 76 6.48 26.10 -12.41
N CYS A 77 5.82 25.65 -11.35
CA CYS A 77 5.42 24.24 -11.21
C CYS A 77 4.14 23.98 -12.01
N VAL A 78 4.00 22.76 -12.52
CA VAL A 78 2.81 22.32 -13.27
C VAL A 78 2.07 21.29 -12.42
N VAL A 79 0.84 21.64 -11.99
CA VAL A 79 -0.03 20.70 -11.26
C VAL A 79 -0.51 19.62 -12.22
N GLU A 80 -0.25 18.36 -11.88
CA GLU A 80 -0.71 17.19 -12.64
C GLU A 80 -1.95 16.57 -12.05
N HIS A 81 -1.96 16.44 -10.72
CA HIS A 81 -3.06 15.80 -10.01
C HIS A 81 -3.38 16.62 -8.76
N SER A 82 -4.66 16.78 -8.46
CA SER A 82 -5.11 17.44 -7.24
C SER A 82 -6.38 16.79 -6.73
N GLU A 83 -6.29 16.23 -5.54
CA GLU A 83 -7.40 15.62 -4.85
C GLU A 83 -7.67 16.34 -3.53
N GLN A 84 -8.93 16.39 -3.14
CA GLN A 84 -9.34 17.05 -1.91
C GLN A 84 -10.43 16.26 -1.20
N HIS A 85 -10.39 16.30 0.11
CA HIS A 85 -11.41 15.74 0.98
C HIS A 85 -11.78 16.74 2.07
N ARG A 86 -13.06 16.80 2.43
CA ARG A 86 -13.54 17.57 3.56
C ARG A 86 -14.29 16.68 4.53
N ASP A 87 -13.75 16.52 5.72
CA ASP A 87 -14.45 15.87 6.83
C ASP A 87 -15.34 16.90 7.52
N LEU A 88 -16.64 16.82 7.26
CA LEU A 88 -17.64 17.75 7.84
C LEU A 88 -17.82 17.52 9.34
N GLY A 89 -17.56 16.32 9.86
CA GLY A 89 -17.72 15.97 11.27
C GLY A 89 -16.73 16.67 12.17
N VAL A 90 -15.48 16.84 11.71
CA VAL A 90 -14.41 17.54 12.44
C VAL A 90 -14.10 18.92 11.86
N GLY A 91 -14.70 19.28 10.74
CA GLY A 91 -14.48 20.56 10.06
C GLY A 91 -13.07 20.70 9.47
N CYS A 92 -12.44 19.59 9.07
CA CYS A 92 -11.12 19.58 8.49
C CYS A 92 -11.17 19.44 6.97
N TYR A 93 -10.23 20.12 6.32
CA TYR A 93 -9.95 20.04 4.89
C TYR A 93 -8.60 19.37 4.67
N PHE A 94 -8.53 18.51 3.67
CA PHE A 94 -7.35 17.77 3.26
C PHE A 94 -7.17 17.90 1.76
N GLN A 95 -5.94 18.11 1.32
CA GLN A 95 -5.61 18.17 -0.09
C GLN A 95 -4.27 17.51 -0.36
N ARG A 96 -4.20 16.74 -1.44
CA ARG A 96 -2.97 16.21 -2.03
C ARG A 96 -2.82 16.80 -3.43
N ILE A 97 -1.66 17.34 -3.73
CA ILE A 97 -1.32 17.88 -5.03
C ILE A 97 -0.04 17.25 -5.50
N GLU A 98 -0.06 16.64 -6.67
CA GLU A 98 1.11 16.15 -7.39
C GLU A 98 1.45 17.16 -8.49
N PHE A 99 2.72 17.55 -8.57
CA PHE A 99 3.16 18.57 -9.49
C PHE A 99 4.53 18.25 -10.09
N LYS A 100 4.75 18.69 -11.33
CA LYS A 100 6.06 18.70 -11.97
C LYS A 100 6.78 20.01 -11.66
N TYR A 101 8.09 19.92 -11.39
CA TYR A 101 8.92 21.08 -11.10
C TYR A 101 10.10 21.25 -12.08
N ALA A 102 10.11 20.52 -13.23
CA ALA A 102 11.14 20.68 -14.26
C ALA A 102 11.26 22.11 -14.80
N THR A 103 10.14 22.86 -14.79
CA THR A 103 10.05 24.24 -15.28
C THR A 103 10.03 25.26 -14.14
N MET A 104 10.37 24.84 -12.93
CA MET A 104 10.39 25.72 -11.76
C MET A 104 11.39 26.86 -11.96
N ARG A 105 10.97 28.08 -11.67
CA ARG A 105 11.76 29.31 -11.88
C ARG A 105 12.44 29.79 -10.61
N LYS A 106 12.05 29.26 -9.47
CA LYS A 106 12.55 29.57 -8.13
C LYS A 106 13.15 28.32 -7.50
N THR A 107 13.91 28.47 -6.42
CA THR A 107 14.48 27.31 -5.70
C THR A 107 13.41 26.60 -4.88
N GLY A 108 13.68 25.34 -4.47
CA GLY A 108 12.81 24.60 -3.55
C GLY A 108 12.60 25.34 -2.23
N GLU A 109 13.67 25.94 -1.68
CA GLU A 109 13.60 26.74 -0.46
C GLU A 109 12.66 27.95 -0.59
N GLN A 110 12.66 28.60 -1.77
CA GLN A 110 11.74 29.72 -2.04
C GLN A 110 10.29 29.25 -2.14
N LEU A 111 10.04 28.06 -2.69
CA LEU A 111 8.71 27.47 -2.70
C LEU A 111 8.25 27.15 -1.28
N GLU A 112 9.10 26.53 -0.46
CA GLU A 112 8.78 26.21 0.92
C GLU A 112 8.52 27.47 1.76
N ALA A 113 9.32 28.52 1.59
CA ALA A 113 9.08 29.81 2.24
C ALA A 113 7.71 30.42 1.88
N SER A 114 7.34 30.36 0.58
CA SER A 114 6.04 30.84 0.12
C SER A 114 4.88 29.96 0.64
N LEU A 115 5.09 28.64 0.76
CA LEU A 115 4.12 27.73 1.36
C LEU A 115 3.93 28.06 2.85
N HIS A 116 5.00 28.29 3.62
CA HIS A 116 4.90 28.70 5.01
C HIS A 116 4.10 30.00 5.17
N GLU A 117 4.33 31.00 4.31
CA GLU A 117 3.60 32.27 4.33
C GLU A 117 2.10 32.06 4.04
N VAL A 118 1.77 31.38 2.93
CA VAL A 118 0.37 31.19 2.50
C VAL A 118 -0.38 30.29 3.45
N CYS A 119 0.20 29.16 3.83
CA CYS A 119 -0.42 28.21 4.77
C CYS A 119 -0.60 28.84 6.16
N GLY A 120 0.40 29.59 6.67
CA GLY A 120 0.30 30.31 7.95
C GLY A 120 -0.85 31.33 7.94
N ARG A 121 -1.01 32.12 6.87
CA ARG A 121 -2.12 33.06 6.71
C ARG A 121 -3.50 32.36 6.65
N LEU A 122 -3.57 31.17 6.08
CA LEU A 122 -4.82 30.40 5.94
C LEU A 122 -5.08 29.45 7.11
N GLY A 123 -4.19 29.35 8.09
CA GLY A 123 -4.29 28.41 9.21
C GLY A 123 -4.18 26.95 8.78
N LEU A 124 -3.30 26.68 7.83
CA LEU A 124 -3.06 25.36 7.26
C LEU A 124 -1.68 24.83 7.68
N GLU A 125 -1.57 23.52 7.79
CA GLU A 125 -0.31 22.78 7.85
C GLU A 125 -0.04 22.14 6.51
N PHE A 126 1.23 21.96 6.16
CA PHE A 126 1.60 21.28 4.93
C PHE A 126 2.80 20.36 5.11
N GLN A 127 2.90 19.39 4.22
CA GLN A 127 4.05 18.52 4.03
C GLN A 127 4.40 18.52 2.55
N LEU A 128 5.67 18.79 2.24
CA LEU A 128 6.21 18.81 0.88
C LEU A 128 7.20 17.66 0.73
N SER A 129 6.98 16.82 -0.27
CA SER A 129 7.88 15.74 -0.64
C SER A 129 8.43 15.99 -2.04
N TRP A 130 9.76 15.93 -2.17
CA TRP A 130 10.44 16.01 -3.45
C TRP A 130 10.79 14.62 -3.94
N GLY A 131 10.33 14.23 -5.12
CA GLY A 131 10.65 12.94 -5.75
C GLY A 131 12.08 12.88 -6.33
N THR A 132 13.06 13.32 -5.54
CA THR A 132 14.47 13.39 -5.99
C THR A 132 15.18 12.03 -5.95
N ARG A 133 14.71 11.12 -5.11
CA ARG A 133 15.20 9.76 -4.99
C ARG A 133 14.07 8.81 -4.55
N PRO A 134 14.17 7.50 -4.81
CA PRO A 134 13.30 6.52 -4.18
C PRO A 134 13.38 6.59 -2.66
N LYS A 135 12.25 6.37 -1.97
CA LYS A 135 12.23 6.26 -0.51
C LYS A 135 12.96 5.00 -0.06
N ARG A 136 13.66 5.06 1.06
CA ARG A 136 14.43 3.95 1.62
C ARG A 136 13.62 3.22 2.68
N LEU A 137 13.27 1.97 2.37
CA LEU A 137 12.45 1.09 3.20
C LEU A 137 13.33 0.14 4.01
N CYS A 138 13.19 0.14 5.34
CA CYS A 138 13.73 -0.91 6.20
C CYS A 138 12.63 -1.89 6.61
N ILE A 139 12.88 -3.19 6.47
CA ILE A 139 11.90 -4.25 6.78
C ILE A 139 12.32 -4.97 8.05
N PHE A 140 11.44 -4.97 9.05
CA PHE A 140 11.63 -5.68 10.31
C PHE A 140 10.83 -6.98 10.31
N VAL A 141 11.49 -8.10 10.55
CA VAL A 141 10.90 -9.44 10.49
C VAL A 141 11.27 -10.29 11.72
N SER A 142 10.51 -11.34 11.97
CA SER A 142 10.89 -12.42 12.92
C SER A 142 11.02 -13.74 12.18
N LYS A 143 10.07 -14.67 12.36
CA LYS A 143 10.11 -16.03 11.78
C LYS A 143 9.15 -16.22 10.60
N TYR A 144 8.12 -15.39 10.50
CA TYR A 144 7.13 -15.50 9.43
C TYR A 144 7.62 -14.79 8.17
N ASP A 145 7.64 -15.50 7.08
CA ASP A 145 8.27 -15.10 5.80
C ASP A 145 7.31 -14.53 4.75
N HIS A 146 6.01 -14.86 4.85
CA HIS A 146 5.04 -14.62 3.78
C HIS A 146 4.89 -13.13 3.39
N VAL A 147 5.03 -12.21 4.33
CA VAL A 147 4.96 -10.76 4.06
C VAL A 147 6.29 -10.27 3.48
N LEU A 148 7.42 -10.79 3.99
CA LEU A 148 8.74 -10.47 3.43
C LEU A 148 8.82 -10.85 1.95
N TRP A 149 8.44 -12.09 1.60
CA TRP A 149 8.37 -12.54 0.21
C TRP A 149 7.53 -11.61 -0.66
N GLU A 150 6.35 -11.21 -0.20
CA GLU A 150 5.46 -10.33 -0.95
C GLU A 150 6.11 -8.98 -1.25
N ILE A 151 6.73 -8.34 -0.24
CA ILE A 151 7.43 -7.06 -0.42
C ILE A 151 8.56 -7.20 -1.45
N LEU A 152 9.43 -8.22 -1.28
CA LEU A 152 10.61 -8.39 -2.11
C LEU A 152 10.26 -8.74 -3.56
N LEU A 153 9.24 -9.57 -3.79
CA LEU A 153 8.78 -9.92 -5.14
C LEU A 153 8.17 -8.72 -5.86
N ARG A 154 7.33 -7.92 -5.18
CA ARG A 154 6.77 -6.71 -5.78
C ARG A 154 7.82 -5.63 -6.02
N HIS A 155 8.78 -5.48 -5.12
CA HIS A 155 9.93 -4.60 -5.34
C HIS A 155 10.73 -5.04 -6.58
N LYS A 156 11.05 -6.32 -6.70
CA LYS A 156 11.74 -6.87 -7.87
C LYS A 156 10.95 -6.70 -9.17
N ALA A 157 9.62 -6.77 -9.10
CA ALA A 157 8.74 -6.54 -10.24
C ALA A 157 8.59 -5.05 -10.62
N GLY A 158 9.15 -4.11 -9.83
CA GLY A 158 9.01 -2.67 -10.06
C GLY A 158 7.65 -2.10 -9.61
N GLU A 159 6.86 -2.86 -8.84
CA GLU A 159 5.56 -2.42 -8.32
C GLU A 159 5.68 -1.55 -7.05
N LEU A 160 6.84 -1.55 -6.40
CA LEU A 160 7.18 -0.71 -5.25
C LEU A 160 8.40 0.13 -5.59
N GLU A 161 8.19 1.41 -5.84
CA GLU A 161 9.26 2.38 -6.15
C GLU A 161 9.98 2.80 -4.85
N CYS A 162 10.86 1.95 -4.36
CA CYS A 162 11.66 2.23 -3.16
C CYS A 162 13.00 1.50 -3.22
N ASP A 163 13.98 1.93 -2.42
CA ASP A 163 15.19 1.17 -2.11
C ASP A 163 14.98 0.36 -0.83
N ILE A 164 15.56 -0.84 -0.76
CA ILE A 164 15.55 -1.67 0.44
C ILE A 164 16.98 -1.89 0.93
N PRO A 165 17.56 -0.95 1.70
CA PRO A 165 18.94 -1.04 2.15
C PRO A 165 19.16 -2.07 3.24
N LEU A 166 18.12 -2.46 3.99
CA LEU A 166 18.27 -3.25 5.20
C LEU A 166 17.02 -4.07 5.53
N ILE A 167 17.25 -5.30 5.94
CA ILE A 167 16.27 -6.13 6.66
C ILE A 167 16.81 -6.35 8.08
N VAL A 168 15.99 -6.07 9.07
CA VAL A 168 16.27 -6.29 10.50
C VAL A 168 15.47 -7.47 11.00
N SER A 169 16.08 -8.33 11.81
CA SER A 169 15.39 -9.45 12.43
C SER A 169 15.88 -9.68 13.86
N ASN A 170 15.04 -10.30 14.69
CA ASN A 170 15.46 -10.84 15.97
C ASN A 170 15.82 -12.34 15.91
N HIS A 171 15.79 -12.95 14.71
CA HIS A 171 16.10 -14.34 14.39
C HIS A 171 16.90 -14.46 13.09
N GLU A 172 17.66 -15.56 12.95
CA GLU A 172 18.43 -15.84 11.72
C GLU A 172 17.60 -16.50 10.60
N ASP A 173 16.39 -16.97 10.93
CA ASP A 173 15.59 -17.87 10.08
C ASP A 173 15.36 -17.33 8.66
N LEU A 174 15.25 -16.03 8.47
CA LEU A 174 14.93 -15.41 7.18
C LEU A 174 16.15 -14.85 6.44
N ARG A 175 17.37 -15.01 6.96
CA ARG A 175 18.62 -14.59 6.29
C ARG A 175 18.74 -15.15 4.87
N PRO A 176 18.45 -16.46 4.60
CA PRO A 176 18.58 -16.98 3.23
C PRO A 176 17.70 -16.26 2.21
N ILE A 177 16.56 -15.69 2.65
CA ILE A 177 15.69 -14.91 1.76
C ILE A 177 16.37 -13.58 1.42
N ALA A 178 16.90 -12.86 2.42
CA ALA A 178 17.62 -11.61 2.21
C ALA A 178 18.83 -11.80 1.28
N ASP A 179 19.61 -12.87 1.51
CA ASP A 179 20.80 -13.22 0.70
C ASP A 179 20.41 -13.48 -0.77
N ALA A 180 19.29 -14.15 -1.02
CA ALA A 180 18.79 -14.41 -2.38
C ALA A 180 18.43 -13.13 -3.16
N PHE A 181 18.12 -12.04 -2.45
CA PHE A 181 17.85 -10.72 -3.05
C PHE A 181 19.05 -9.76 -2.94
N GLY A 182 20.16 -10.20 -2.34
CA GLY A 182 21.36 -9.37 -2.15
C GLY A 182 21.14 -8.19 -1.18
N ILE A 183 20.23 -8.34 -0.22
CA ILE A 183 19.89 -7.28 0.73
C ILE A 183 20.61 -7.54 2.06
N ARG A 184 21.20 -6.50 2.63
CA ARG A 184 21.82 -6.56 3.96
C ARG A 184 20.82 -7.02 5.02
N PHE A 185 21.23 -8.01 5.83
CA PHE A 185 20.40 -8.60 6.89
C PHE A 185 21.13 -8.52 8.23
N GLU A 186 20.54 -7.82 9.20
CA GLU A 186 21.11 -7.64 10.53
C GLU A 186 20.23 -8.29 11.58
N VAL A 187 20.88 -8.97 12.54
CA VAL A 187 20.17 -9.68 13.62
C VAL A 187 20.43 -9.02 14.96
N PHE A 188 19.36 -8.54 15.56
CA PHE A 188 19.35 -7.98 16.91
C PHE A 188 18.61 -8.96 17.83
N LYS A 189 19.37 -9.74 18.58
CA LYS A 189 18.79 -10.69 19.55
C LYS A 189 18.19 -9.94 20.72
N ILE A 190 16.87 -9.93 20.81
CA ILE A 190 16.12 -9.19 21.81
C ILE A 190 15.77 -10.11 22.99
N THR A 191 16.15 -9.66 24.19
CA THR A 191 15.72 -10.19 25.49
C THR A 191 15.10 -9.05 26.30
N LYS A 192 14.48 -9.35 27.44
CA LYS A 192 13.94 -8.31 28.32
C LYS A 192 15.00 -7.27 28.72
N ASP A 193 16.25 -7.73 28.97
CA ASP A 193 17.33 -6.90 29.45
C ASP A 193 18.06 -6.13 28.33
N THR A 194 18.02 -6.64 27.11
CA THR A 194 18.74 -6.05 25.97
C THR A 194 17.86 -5.21 25.05
N LYS A 195 16.54 -5.31 25.18
CA LYS A 195 15.57 -4.71 24.26
C LYS A 195 15.90 -3.23 23.97
N ARG A 196 16.03 -2.41 24.99
CA ARG A 196 16.30 -0.97 24.83
C ARG A 196 17.60 -0.69 24.07
N ALA A 197 18.68 -1.34 24.47
CA ALA A 197 19.98 -1.16 23.82
C ALA A 197 19.98 -1.67 22.36
N GLN A 198 19.19 -2.68 22.04
CA GLN A 198 19.05 -3.14 20.65
C GLN A 198 18.22 -2.16 19.82
N GLU A 199 17.10 -1.67 20.32
CA GLU A 199 16.30 -0.66 19.64
C GLU A 199 17.09 0.63 19.37
N ASP A 200 17.91 1.10 20.31
CA ASP A 200 18.80 2.26 20.10
C ASP A 200 19.78 2.02 18.93
N ARG A 201 20.30 0.78 18.80
CA ARG A 201 21.18 0.40 17.69
C ARG A 201 20.40 0.29 16.37
N GLU A 202 19.20 -0.23 16.40
CA GLU A 202 18.30 -0.32 15.23
C GLU A 202 17.97 1.09 14.71
N ILE A 203 17.63 2.02 15.60
CA ILE A 203 17.38 3.43 15.26
C ILE A 203 18.63 4.08 14.66
N ALA A 204 19.80 3.88 15.30
CA ALA A 204 21.06 4.43 14.81
C ALA A 204 21.41 3.92 13.41
N LEU A 205 21.24 2.62 13.17
CA LEU A 205 21.50 2.01 11.88
C LEU A 205 20.50 2.50 10.79
N CYS A 206 19.23 2.65 11.13
CA CYS A 206 18.25 3.23 10.22
C CYS A 206 18.60 4.68 9.85
N ARG A 207 19.08 5.48 10.80
CA ARG A 207 19.53 6.85 10.54
C ARG A 207 20.80 6.90 9.69
N GLU A 208 21.78 6.03 9.96
CA GLU A 208 23.00 5.90 9.14
C GLU A 208 22.69 5.57 7.68
N LEU A 209 21.65 4.76 7.46
CA LEU A 209 21.20 4.34 6.13
C LEU A 209 20.15 5.26 5.52
N ASP A 210 19.88 6.44 6.06
CA ASP A 210 18.84 7.38 5.60
C ASP A 210 17.49 6.69 5.34
N VAL A 211 17.03 5.84 6.27
CA VAL A 211 15.75 5.13 6.17
C VAL A 211 14.60 6.12 6.30
N ASP A 212 13.72 6.14 5.30
CA ASP A 212 12.53 7.00 5.27
C ASP A 212 11.31 6.34 5.93
N ILE A 213 11.24 5.00 5.84
CA ILE A 213 10.11 4.22 6.35
C ILE A 213 10.56 2.87 6.91
N VAL A 214 9.95 2.47 8.00
CA VAL A 214 10.08 1.14 8.60
C VAL A 214 8.78 0.37 8.40
N VAL A 215 8.88 -0.92 8.07
CA VAL A 215 7.74 -1.84 8.02
C VAL A 215 7.96 -2.98 8.99
N LEU A 216 7.05 -3.16 9.94
CA LEU A 216 7.01 -4.32 10.85
C LEU A 216 6.25 -5.45 10.15
N ALA A 217 6.98 -6.25 9.36
CA ALA A 217 6.46 -7.38 8.59
C ALA A 217 6.42 -8.64 9.46
N ARG A 218 5.51 -8.70 10.41
CA ARG A 218 5.41 -9.78 11.40
C ARG A 218 6.63 -9.82 12.34
N TYR A 219 7.11 -8.67 12.77
CA TYR A 219 8.28 -8.56 13.65
C TYR A 219 8.06 -9.15 15.05
N MET A 220 6.83 -9.24 15.51
CA MET A 220 6.42 -9.88 16.78
C MET A 220 7.09 -9.30 18.04
N GLN A 221 7.51 -8.04 17.98
CA GLN A 221 7.99 -7.26 19.11
C GLN A 221 7.11 -6.03 19.31
N ILE A 222 6.87 -5.66 20.57
CA ILE A 222 6.25 -4.38 20.90
C ILE A 222 7.37 -3.35 20.89
N MET A 223 7.25 -2.31 20.10
CA MET A 223 8.25 -1.25 20.01
C MET A 223 8.18 -0.33 21.23
N SER A 224 9.32 0.25 21.62
CA SER A 224 9.33 1.26 22.69
C SER A 224 8.78 2.60 22.22
N ASP A 225 8.44 3.46 23.17
CA ASP A 225 7.96 4.81 22.91
C ASP A 225 8.99 5.58 22.07
N GLU A 226 10.27 5.46 22.42
CA GLU A 226 11.35 6.15 21.72
C GLU A 226 11.55 5.65 20.28
N PHE A 227 11.32 4.35 20.03
CA PHE A 227 11.33 3.84 18.66
C PHE A 227 10.15 4.41 17.87
N CYS A 228 8.96 4.39 18.46
CA CYS A 228 7.76 4.96 17.83
C CYS A 228 7.90 6.46 17.57
N ASP A 229 8.48 7.21 18.49
CA ASP A 229 8.74 8.64 18.33
C ASP A 229 9.77 8.93 17.22
N ALA A 230 10.83 8.11 17.13
CA ALA A 230 11.85 8.23 16.08
C ALA A 230 11.26 8.00 14.67
N PHE A 231 10.20 7.19 14.56
CA PHE A 231 9.53 6.85 13.30
C PHE A 231 8.05 7.24 13.30
N THR A 232 7.69 8.35 13.95
CA THR A 232 6.30 8.85 13.98
C THR A 232 5.74 8.98 12.57
N HIS A 233 4.63 8.28 12.28
CA HIS A 233 3.99 8.15 10.97
C HIS A 233 4.92 7.65 9.84
N LYS A 234 6.02 6.98 10.21
CA LYS A 234 6.99 6.35 9.31
C LYS A 234 7.26 4.89 9.65
N CYS A 235 6.52 4.31 10.58
CA CYS A 235 6.59 2.90 10.93
C CYS A 235 5.21 2.27 10.70
N ILE A 236 5.09 1.38 9.71
CA ILE A 236 3.84 0.68 9.39
C ILE A 236 3.91 -0.74 9.96
N ASN A 237 2.90 -1.11 10.75
CA ASN A 237 2.72 -2.47 11.27
C ASN A 237 1.60 -3.19 10.53
N ILE A 238 1.79 -4.49 10.24
CA ILE A 238 0.71 -5.38 9.83
C ILE A 238 0.24 -6.21 11.02
N HIS A 239 -0.99 -5.95 11.43
CA HIS A 239 -1.67 -6.69 12.48
C HIS A 239 -2.61 -7.74 11.88
N HIS A 240 -2.52 -8.97 12.38
CA HIS A 240 -3.21 -10.15 11.83
C HIS A 240 -4.65 -10.32 12.36
N SER A 241 -5.37 -9.22 12.58
CA SER A 241 -6.81 -9.20 12.81
C SER A 241 -7.44 -7.90 12.28
N PHE A 242 -8.75 -7.90 12.15
CA PHE A 242 -9.53 -6.71 11.83
C PHE A 242 -9.73 -5.90 13.10
N LEU A 243 -8.84 -4.93 13.35
CA LEU A 243 -8.91 -4.08 14.54
C LEU A 243 -10.23 -3.29 14.59
N PRO A 244 -10.81 -3.11 15.78
CA PRO A 244 -10.31 -3.44 17.11
C PRO A 244 -10.62 -4.87 17.60
N ALA A 245 -11.04 -5.78 16.72
CA ALA A 245 -11.37 -7.15 17.09
C ALA A 245 -10.12 -8.03 17.29
N PHE A 246 -10.15 -8.94 18.27
CA PHE A 246 -9.14 -9.96 18.53
C PHE A 246 -7.71 -9.42 18.78
N ILE A 247 -7.58 -8.30 19.50
CA ILE A 247 -6.29 -7.73 19.92
C ILE A 247 -5.49 -8.77 20.71
N GLY A 248 -4.17 -8.86 20.44
CA GLY A 248 -3.22 -9.71 21.16
C GLY A 248 -2.95 -11.06 20.46
N SER A 249 -2.52 -12.07 21.22
CA SER A 249 -2.00 -13.32 20.67
C SER A 249 -3.06 -14.27 20.10
N LYS A 250 -2.66 -15.10 19.12
CA LYS A 250 -3.45 -16.17 18.49
C LYS A 250 -4.85 -15.75 18.00
N PRO A 251 -5.00 -14.64 17.24
CA PRO A 251 -6.30 -14.15 16.82
C PRO A 251 -7.09 -15.15 15.97
N TYR A 252 -6.44 -15.93 15.10
CA TYR A 252 -7.12 -16.94 14.27
C TYR A 252 -7.71 -18.10 15.08
N HIS A 253 -7.06 -18.55 16.16
CA HIS A 253 -7.63 -19.55 17.06
C HIS A 253 -8.87 -19.02 17.76
N ARG A 254 -8.79 -17.79 18.31
CA ARG A 254 -9.92 -17.15 18.96
C ARG A 254 -11.08 -16.85 18.00
N ALA A 255 -10.76 -16.49 16.76
CA ALA A 255 -11.74 -16.31 15.70
C ALA A 255 -12.46 -17.62 15.35
N PHE A 256 -11.71 -18.72 15.27
CA PHE A 256 -12.25 -20.06 15.06
C PHE A 256 -13.16 -20.49 16.21
N ASP A 257 -12.68 -20.41 17.46
CA ASP A 257 -13.45 -20.78 18.65
C ASP A 257 -14.73 -19.95 18.79
N ARG A 258 -14.70 -18.67 18.37
CA ARG A 258 -15.86 -17.77 18.35
C ARG A 258 -16.83 -18.09 17.22
N GLY A 259 -16.43 -18.84 16.20
CA GLY A 259 -17.25 -19.18 15.03
C GLY A 259 -17.54 -17.97 14.13
N VAL A 260 -16.57 -17.07 13.95
CA VAL A 260 -16.71 -15.87 13.09
C VAL A 260 -16.95 -16.26 11.63
N LYS A 261 -17.47 -15.33 10.84
CA LYS A 261 -17.71 -15.51 9.40
C LYS A 261 -16.74 -14.71 8.54
N LEU A 262 -15.96 -13.83 9.18
CA LEU A 262 -14.92 -13.03 8.56
C LEU A 262 -13.67 -13.06 9.44
N ILE A 263 -12.51 -13.14 8.81
CA ILE A 263 -11.21 -12.83 9.38
C ILE A 263 -10.62 -11.65 8.62
N GLY A 264 -9.64 -10.96 9.17
CA GLY A 264 -9.07 -9.80 8.51
C GLY A 264 -7.66 -9.48 8.97
N ALA A 265 -7.10 -8.43 8.39
CA ALA A 265 -5.84 -7.82 8.79
C ALA A 265 -5.95 -6.30 8.76
N THR A 266 -5.08 -5.64 9.49
CA THR A 266 -5.03 -4.17 9.60
C THR A 266 -3.58 -3.72 9.42
N ALA A 267 -3.34 -2.81 8.49
CA ALA A 267 -2.11 -2.05 8.39
C ALA A 267 -2.33 -0.67 9.03
N HIS A 268 -1.49 -0.33 10.00
CA HIS A 268 -1.60 0.93 10.74
C HIS A 268 -0.21 1.48 11.06
N TYR A 269 -0.12 2.77 11.36
CA TYR A 269 1.12 3.32 11.89
C TYR A 269 1.34 2.82 13.32
N ALA A 270 2.56 2.36 13.60
CA ALA A 270 2.94 1.96 14.95
C ALA A 270 3.01 3.18 15.87
N THR A 271 2.48 3.02 17.07
CA THR A 271 2.53 4.01 18.17
C THR A 271 2.94 3.30 19.46
N ALA A 272 3.22 4.07 20.50
CA ALA A 272 3.50 3.56 21.84
C ALA A 272 2.40 2.63 22.38
N ASN A 273 1.15 2.94 22.05
CA ASN A 273 0.02 2.09 22.38
C ASN A 273 -0.09 0.94 21.39
N LEU A 274 -0.02 -0.29 21.89
CA LEU A 274 -0.05 -1.49 21.05
C LEU A 274 -1.35 -1.58 20.25
N ASP A 275 -1.21 -1.68 18.92
CA ASP A 275 -2.29 -1.86 17.96
C ASP A 275 -3.36 -0.74 17.95
N GLU A 276 -3.05 0.45 18.52
CA GLU A 276 -3.97 1.59 18.60
C GLU A 276 -3.63 2.74 17.65
N GLY A 277 -2.60 2.61 16.83
CA GLY A 277 -2.18 3.67 15.91
C GLY A 277 -3.12 3.90 14.73
N PRO A 278 -2.96 5.02 14.01
CA PRO A 278 -3.82 5.38 12.89
C PRO A 278 -3.87 4.29 11.81
N ILE A 279 -5.08 3.82 11.50
CA ILE A 279 -5.31 2.76 10.52
C ILE A 279 -5.13 3.34 9.11
N ILE A 280 -4.37 2.63 8.27
CA ILE A 280 -4.13 2.98 6.87
C ILE A 280 -5.04 2.15 5.97
N GLU A 281 -5.07 0.82 6.19
CA GLU A 281 -5.81 -0.10 5.35
C GLU A 281 -6.31 -1.30 6.16
N GLN A 282 -7.46 -1.81 5.79
CA GLN A 282 -8.03 -3.03 6.36
C GLN A 282 -8.66 -3.88 5.26
N ASP A 283 -8.45 -5.19 5.32
CA ASP A 283 -9.07 -6.14 4.40
C ASP A 283 -9.59 -7.35 5.15
N VAL A 284 -10.56 -8.04 4.58
CA VAL A 284 -11.25 -9.18 5.18
C VAL A 284 -11.38 -10.35 4.21
N GLU A 285 -11.47 -11.57 4.78
CA GLU A 285 -11.70 -12.80 4.03
C GLU A 285 -12.85 -13.58 4.67
N ARG A 286 -13.72 -14.17 3.84
CA ARG A 286 -14.80 -15.02 4.32
C ARG A 286 -14.30 -16.38 4.77
N VAL A 287 -14.83 -16.83 5.92
CA VAL A 287 -14.61 -18.17 6.45
C VAL A 287 -15.94 -18.89 6.68
N SER A 288 -15.91 -20.20 6.64
CA SER A 288 -17.07 -21.04 6.78
C SER A 288 -16.89 -22.08 7.90
N HIS A 289 -17.94 -22.81 8.23
CA HIS A 289 -17.88 -23.93 9.17
C HIS A 289 -17.01 -25.11 8.71
N ARG A 290 -16.58 -25.13 7.44
CA ARG A 290 -15.70 -26.16 6.86
C ARG A 290 -14.23 -25.83 7.01
N ASP A 291 -13.92 -24.57 7.32
CA ASP A 291 -12.52 -24.13 7.48
C ASP A 291 -12.00 -24.55 8.86
N SER A 292 -10.84 -25.16 8.87
CA SER A 292 -10.05 -25.45 10.07
C SER A 292 -9.27 -24.20 10.53
N VAL A 293 -8.62 -24.28 11.70
CA VAL A 293 -7.69 -23.22 12.15
C VAL A 293 -6.57 -23.00 11.14
N ASP A 294 -6.04 -24.08 10.53
CA ASP A 294 -4.99 -24.00 9.52
C ASP A 294 -5.47 -23.31 8.24
N ASP A 295 -6.75 -23.51 7.86
CA ASP A 295 -7.35 -22.80 6.76
C ASP A 295 -7.48 -21.30 7.07
N LEU A 296 -7.88 -20.94 8.30
CA LEU A 296 -7.93 -19.54 8.73
C LEU A 296 -6.52 -18.91 8.69
N LEU A 297 -5.49 -19.63 9.16
CA LEU A 297 -4.11 -19.16 9.07
C LEU A 297 -3.66 -18.95 7.62
N ARG A 298 -3.97 -19.90 6.72
CA ARG A 298 -3.62 -19.81 5.30
C ARG A 298 -4.32 -18.62 4.62
N LYS A 299 -5.63 -18.45 4.82
CA LYS A 299 -6.41 -17.32 4.33
C LYS A 299 -5.89 -16.00 4.90
N GLY A 300 -5.63 -15.96 6.21
CA GLY A 300 -5.12 -14.80 6.90
C GLY A 300 -3.80 -14.29 6.34
N ARG A 301 -2.85 -15.18 6.00
CA ARG A 301 -1.59 -14.78 5.33
C ARG A 301 -1.85 -14.08 3.99
N GLY A 302 -2.88 -14.48 3.25
CA GLY A 302 -3.30 -13.82 2.01
C GLY A 302 -3.79 -12.40 2.26
N VAL A 303 -4.64 -12.24 3.29
CA VAL A 303 -5.16 -10.92 3.68
C VAL A 303 -4.04 -10.01 4.17
N GLU A 304 -3.16 -10.51 5.07
CA GLU A 304 -2.02 -9.74 5.58
C GLU A 304 -1.14 -9.18 4.46
N ARG A 305 -0.84 -10.00 3.45
CA ARG A 305 -0.04 -9.57 2.28
C ARG A 305 -0.73 -8.44 1.52
N ARG A 306 -2.00 -8.61 1.15
CA ARG A 306 -2.76 -7.60 0.38
C ARG A 306 -2.87 -6.29 1.13
N THR A 307 -3.29 -6.35 2.40
CA THR A 307 -3.48 -5.18 3.24
C THR A 307 -2.20 -4.36 3.41
N LEU A 308 -1.07 -5.04 3.71
CA LEU A 308 0.19 -4.32 3.86
C LEU A 308 0.67 -3.70 2.54
N MET A 309 0.50 -4.38 1.40
CA MET A 309 0.95 -3.84 0.11
C MET A 309 0.19 -2.58 -0.28
N VAL A 310 -1.13 -2.54 -0.06
CA VAL A 310 -1.93 -1.32 -0.31
C VAL A 310 -1.46 -0.17 0.59
N ALA A 311 -1.30 -0.43 1.89
CA ALA A 311 -0.84 0.58 2.84
C ALA A 311 0.57 1.09 2.55
N LEU A 312 1.51 0.18 2.25
CA LEU A 312 2.89 0.53 1.94
C LEU A 312 2.98 1.37 0.67
N ARG A 313 2.28 0.96 -0.39
CA ARG A 313 2.23 1.70 -1.64
C ARG A 313 1.66 3.11 -1.44
N ALA A 314 0.53 3.23 -0.74
CA ALA A 314 -0.06 4.53 -0.42
C ALA A 314 0.91 5.46 0.35
N HIS A 315 1.72 4.89 1.27
CA HIS A 315 2.74 5.67 1.98
C HIS A 315 3.91 6.07 1.07
N LEU A 316 4.41 5.15 0.24
CA LEU A 316 5.51 5.44 -0.68
C LEU A 316 5.15 6.54 -1.69
N GLU A 317 3.90 6.58 -2.12
CA GLU A 317 3.34 7.56 -3.08
C GLU A 317 2.83 8.85 -2.42
N ASP A 318 3.09 9.07 -1.12
CA ASP A 318 2.62 10.25 -0.37
C ASP A 318 1.10 10.48 -0.46
N ARG A 319 0.31 9.39 -0.43
CA ARG A 319 -1.16 9.44 -0.51
C ARG A 319 -1.86 9.48 0.85
N ILE A 320 -1.11 9.52 1.96
CA ILE A 320 -1.66 9.45 3.30
C ILE A 320 -1.49 10.79 4.01
N ILE A 321 -2.56 11.31 4.59
CA ILE A 321 -2.54 12.39 5.58
C ILE A 321 -3.06 11.83 6.90
N VAL A 322 -2.26 11.96 7.95
CA VAL A 322 -2.66 11.57 9.32
C VAL A 322 -3.25 12.77 10.04
N TYR A 323 -4.37 12.58 10.73
CA TYR A 323 -4.98 13.58 11.59
C TYR A 323 -5.58 12.95 12.84
N GLY A 324 -5.09 13.35 13.99
CA GLY A 324 -5.41 12.65 15.24
C GLY A 324 -5.05 11.17 15.13
N ASN A 325 -5.99 10.28 15.45
CA ASN A 325 -5.80 8.83 15.31
C ASN A 325 -6.49 8.24 14.06
N LYS A 326 -6.56 9.01 12.99
CA LYS A 326 -7.17 8.62 11.71
C LYS A 326 -6.26 8.95 10.54
N THR A 327 -6.54 8.37 9.39
CA THR A 327 -5.91 8.72 8.12
C THR A 327 -6.93 9.12 7.08
N VAL A 328 -6.54 10.00 6.17
CA VAL A 328 -7.14 10.16 4.85
C VAL A 328 -6.18 9.52 3.86
N VAL A 329 -6.64 8.53 3.13
CA VAL A 329 -5.88 7.85 2.08
C VAL A 329 -6.49 8.22 0.74
N PHE A 330 -5.74 8.95 -0.06
CA PHE A 330 -6.15 9.34 -1.41
C PHE A 330 -6.06 8.14 -2.37
N ALA A 331 -6.95 8.13 -3.38
CA ALA A 331 -7.00 7.04 -4.35
C ALA A 331 -5.73 6.95 -5.23
N ASP A 332 -5.60 5.81 -5.94
CA ASP A 332 -4.58 5.61 -6.99
C ASP A 332 -4.88 6.46 -8.22
#